data_ea4c2ac8a14c9daaba3d2351f51f9f3b
#
_entry.id   ea4c2ac8a14c9daaba3d2351f51f9f3b
#
_cell.length_a   1.000
_cell.length_b   1.000
_cell.length_c   1.000
_cell.angle_alpha   90.00
_cell.angle_beta   90.00
_cell.angle_gamma   90.00
#
_symmetry.space_group_name_H-M   'P 1'
#
loop_
_entity.id
_entity.type
_entity.pdbx_description
1 polymer ?
#
loop_
_entity_poly.entity_id
_entity_poly.type
_entity_poly.pdbx_seq_one_letter_code
_entity_poly.pdbx_strand_id
1 'polypeptide(L)'
;MRRLLLIWVIASCCPAEPAKPAATTSARGEPRNQATPEERHFKDLKQITFGGDNAEAYWSFGGDRLIFQTNHKPYKCDQIEMMPANGGPAKLISTGKGRTTCSYFLKGDQEIIYASTHESSPECPTPPDMSKGYNWGLFEYDIYKANADGSNLRKLTGAPGYDAEATVCPVDGSIIFTSERSGDLELWRMDANGGNLRQLTNTPGYDGGAFFSQDCTKIVWRASRPQG
;
A
#
# COMPACT_ATOMS: atom_id res chain seq x y z
N MET A 1 -45.22 34.22 -45.35
CA MET A 1 -45.42 33.90 -43.94
C MET A 1 -44.22 33.15 -43.44
N ARG A 2 -43.29 33.86 -42.78
CA ARG A 2 -42.05 33.23 -42.16
C ARG A 2 -42.38 33.02 -40.69
N ARG A 3 -42.36 31.75 -40.26
CA ARG A 3 -42.48 31.39 -38.84
C ARG A 3 -41.08 31.47 -38.20
N LEU A 4 -40.92 32.38 -37.22
CA LEU A 4 -39.78 32.44 -36.33
C LEU A 4 -39.90 31.30 -35.29
N LEU A 5 -38.89 30.40 -35.23
CA LEU A 5 -38.73 29.47 -34.14
C LEU A 5 -37.88 30.15 -33.06
N LEU A 6 -38.48 30.40 -31.89
CA LEU A 6 -37.75 30.80 -30.68
C LEU A 6 -37.18 29.55 -30.03
N ILE A 7 -35.85 29.47 -30.02
CA ILE A 7 -35.14 28.45 -29.25
C ILE A 7 -34.91 29.02 -27.85
N TRP A 8 -35.56 28.44 -26.86
CA TRP A 8 -35.27 28.71 -25.45
C TRP A 8 -34.01 27.90 -25.05
N VAL A 9 -32.91 28.61 -24.76
CA VAL A 9 -31.72 28.02 -24.10
C VAL A 9 -31.97 28.03 -22.59
N ILE A 10 -32.26 26.88 -22.04
CA ILE A 10 -32.31 26.69 -20.58
C ILE A 10 -30.86 26.57 -20.10
N ALA A 11 -30.33 27.64 -19.52
CA ALA A 11 -29.07 27.59 -18.79
C ALA A 11 -29.31 26.80 -17.48
N SER A 12 -28.86 25.56 -17.46
CA SER A 12 -28.84 24.75 -16.24
C SER A 12 -27.72 25.29 -15.31
N CYS A 13 -28.14 26.10 -14.32
CA CYS A 13 -27.27 26.43 -13.19
C CYS A 13 -27.07 25.18 -12.32
N CYS A 14 -25.99 24.44 -12.53
CA CYS A 14 -25.46 23.53 -11.49
C CYS A 14 -24.97 24.39 -10.34
N PRO A 15 -25.44 24.17 -9.10
CA PRO A 15 -24.82 24.80 -7.96
C PRO A 15 -23.36 24.33 -7.85
N ALA A 16 -22.42 25.27 -7.75
CA ALA A 16 -21.02 24.99 -7.51
C ALA A 16 -20.89 24.21 -6.20
N GLU A 17 -20.28 23.05 -6.26
CA GLU A 17 -19.91 22.28 -5.08
C GLU A 17 -19.05 23.16 -4.17
N PRO A 18 -19.30 23.23 -2.85
CA PRO A 18 -18.49 24.05 -1.96
C PRO A 18 -17.04 23.59 -2.02
N ALA A 19 -16.14 24.51 -2.31
CA ALA A 19 -14.71 24.25 -2.38
C ALA A 19 -14.26 23.58 -1.08
N LYS A 20 -13.65 22.39 -1.22
CA LYS A 20 -13.04 21.66 -0.10
C LYS A 20 -12.08 22.61 0.62
N PRO A 21 -12.19 22.80 1.95
CA PRO A 21 -11.30 23.71 2.64
C PRO A 21 -9.85 23.28 2.41
N ALA A 22 -9.02 24.23 1.98
CA ALA A 22 -7.59 23.99 1.77
C ALA A 22 -6.99 23.53 3.09
N ALA A 23 -6.35 22.36 3.08
CA ALA A 23 -5.62 21.85 4.24
C ALA A 23 -4.55 22.87 4.65
N THR A 24 -4.73 23.51 5.77
CA THR A 24 -3.75 24.42 6.36
C THR A 24 -2.57 23.59 6.86
N THR A 25 -1.49 23.57 6.10
CA THR A 25 -0.22 22.96 6.51
C THR A 25 0.34 23.69 7.74
N SER A 26 0.43 22.98 8.87
CA SER A 26 1.19 23.45 10.02
C SER A 26 2.69 23.38 9.71
N ALA A 27 3.42 24.45 9.95
CA ALA A 27 4.85 24.56 9.68
C ALA A 27 5.74 23.57 10.48
N ARG A 28 5.18 22.72 11.34
CA ARG A 28 5.91 21.77 12.20
C ARG A 28 5.33 20.35 12.25
N GLY A 29 4.39 20.00 11.39
CA GLY A 29 3.92 18.61 11.31
C GLY A 29 3.36 18.02 12.62
N GLU A 30 2.68 18.81 13.45
CA GLU A 30 2.07 18.30 14.69
C GLU A 30 0.73 17.61 14.39
N PRO A 31 0.45 16.47 15.06
CA PRO A 31 -0.81 15.76 14.91
C PRO A 31 -2.01 16.68 15.22
N ARG A 32 -3.01 16.68 14.35
CA ARG A 32 -4.24 17.48 14.50
C ARG A 32 -5.44 16.57 14.49
N ASN A 33 -6.43 16.89 15.33
CA ASN A 33 -7.75 16.28 15.22
C ASN A 33 -8.44 16.80 13.95
N GLN A 34 -8.86 15.90 13.07
CA GLN A 34 -9.47 16.21 11.79
C GLN A 34 -10.88 15.60 11.63
N ALA A 35 -11.42 15.00 12.67
CA ALA A 35 -12.78 14.46 12.63
C ALA A 35 -13.79 15.59 12.37
N THR A 36 -14.71 15.37 11.44
CA THR A 36 -15.86 16.25 11.20
C THR A 36 -17.07 15.75 12.00
N PRO A 37 -18.07 16.62 12.26
CA PRO A 37 -19.28 16.22 12.99
C PRO A 37 -20.05 15.05 12.36
N GLU A 38 -19.89 14.83 11.04
CA GLU A 38 -20.53 13.77 10.29
C GLU A 38 -19.85 12.40 10.44
N GLU A 39 -18.59 12.38 10.89
CA GLU A 39 -17.79 11.16 11.04
C GLU A 39 -18.09 10.45 12.37
N ARG A 40 -19.26 9.83 12.48
CA ARG A 40 -19.78 9.21 13.70
C ARG A 40 -18.97 8.04 14.23
N HIS A 41 -18.14 7.43 13.37
CA HIS A 41 -17.35 6.23 13.68
C HIS A 41 -15.92 6.56 14.12
N PHE A 42 -15.49 7.81 13.99
CA PHE A 42 -14.16 8.26 14.38
C PHE A 42 -14.20 9.07 15.66
N LYS A 43 -13.30 8.72 16.55
CA LYS A 43 -13.03 9.47 17.77
C LYS A 43 -11.55 9.78 17.82
N ASP A 44 -11.21 11.03 18.14
CA ASP A 44 -9.83 11.49 18.28
C ASP A 44 -8.98 11.26 17.02
N LEU A 45 -9.57 11.47 15.82
CA LEU A 45 -8.88 11.34 14.55
C LEU A 45 -7.75 12.36 14.44
N LYS A 46 -6.52 11.86 14.24
CA LYS A 46 -5.31 12.68 14.13
C LYS A 46 -4.55 12.37 12.85
N GLN A 47 -4.14 13.41 12.16
CA GLN A 47 -3.15 13.27 11.10
C GLN A 47 -1.76 13.19 11.73
N ILE A 48 -0.99 12.15 11.37
CA ILE A 48 0.36 11.87 11.92
C ILE A 48 1.46 11.83 10.87
N THR A 49 1.12 11.95 9.58
CA THR A 49 2.08 12.08 8.46
C THR A 49 1.81 13.36 7.68
N PHE A 50 2.88 13.97 7.12
CA PHE A 50 2.80 15.28 6.47
C PHE A 50 3.70 15.32 5.23
N GLY A 51 3.10 15.64 4.09
CA GLY A 51 3.79 15.71 2.80
C GLY A 51 3.90 14.35 2.09
N GLY A 52 3.94 14.39 0.76
CA GLY A 52 3.92 13.21 -0.10
C GLY A 52 2.63 12.38 0.02
N ASP A 53 2.63 11.25 -0.65
CA ASP A 53 1.62 10.21 -0.46
C ASP A 53 2.13 9.23 0.61
N ASN A 54 1.26 8.88 1.55
CA ASN A 54 1.56 7.92 2.60
C ASN A 54 0.47 6.85 2.58
N ALA A 55 0.85 5.60 2.46
CA ALA A 55 -0.08 4.49 2.27
C ALA A 55 0.41 3.20 2.92
N GLU A 56 -0.44 2.18 2.89
CA GLU A 56 -0.12 0.83 3.36
C GLU A 56 0.51 0.83 4.77
N ALA A 57 -0.16 1.56 5.70
CA ALA A 57 0.31 1.67 7.07
C ALA A 57 -0.20 0.50 7.93
N TYR A 58 0.72 -0.20 8.57
CA TYR A 58 0.43 -1.35 9.43
C TYR A 58 1.05 -1.19 10.81
N TRP A 59 0.31 -1.65 11.80
CA TRP A 59 0.75 -1.66 13.18
C TRP A 59 1.76 -2.78 13.45
N SER A 60 2.72 -2.50 14.34
CA SER A 60 3.46 -3.56 15.02
C SER A 60 2.51 -4.43 15.85
N PHE A 61 2.86 -5.68 16.10
CA PHE A 61 2.06 -6.57 16.97
C PHE A 61 1.94 -6.02 18.40
N GLY A 62 2.97 -5.31 18.88
CA GLY A 62 2.96 -4.60 20.16
C GLY A 62 2.13 -3.32 20.15
N GLY A 63 1.71 -2.80 18.98
CA GLY A 63 0.88 -1.61 18.83
C GLY A 63 1.60 -0.30 19.10
N ASP A 64 2.91 -0.29 19.22
CA ASP A 64 3.74 0.89 19.57
C ASP A 64 4.38 1.57 18.35
N ARG A 65 4.38 0.92 17.18
CA ARG A 65 4.98 1.42 15.94
C ARG A 65 4.05 1.23 14.75
N LEU A 66 4.23 2.09 13.74
CA LEU A 66 3.66 1.97 12.40
C LEU A 66 4.78 1.82 11.39
N ILE A 67 4.60 0.92 10.43
CA ILE A 67 5.41 0.80 9.22
C ILE A 67 4.53 1.16 8.04
N PHE A 68 5.05 1.94 7.08
CA PHE A 68 4.26 2.44 5.95
C PHE A 68 5.16 2.79 4.76
N GLN A 69 4.56 2.90 3.58
CA GLN A 69 5.23 3.44 2.40
C GLN A 69 4.96 4.93 2.24
N THR A 70 5.94 5.65 1.75
CA THR A 70 5.88 7.10 1.54
C THR A 70 6.75 7.55 0.39
N ASN A 71 6.31 8.59 -0.33
CA ASN A 71 7.09 9.25 -1.38
C ASN A 71 7.38 10.72 -1.06
N HIS A 72 7.32 11.11 0.24
CA HIS A 72 7.68 12.48 0.60
C HIS A 72 9.13 12.82 0.19
N LYS A 73 9.40 14.10 -0.03
CA LYS A 73 10.78 14.54 -0.37
C LYS A 73 11.76 14.17 0.75
N PRO A 74 12.96 13.65 0.42
CA PRO A 74 13.60 13.73 -0.91
C PRO A 74 13.39 12.50 -1.82
N TYR A 75 12.51 11.56 -1.47
CA TYR A 75 12.32 10.33 -2.24
C TYR A 75 11.72 10.62 -3.62
N LYS A 76 12.17 9.88 -4.62
CA LYS A 76 11.67 9.96 -6.01
C LYS A 76 10.47 9.02 -6.24
N CYS A 77 10.35 7.97 -5.45
CA CYS A 77 9.26 7.01 -5.41
C CYS A 77 9.14 6.42 -4.01
N ASP A 78 8.13 5.58 -3.80
CA ASP A 78 7.80 5.04 -2.49
C ASP A 78 8.99 4.33 -1.83
N GLN A 79 9.21 4.65 -0.57
CA GLN A 79 10.16 4.01 0.34
C GLN A 79 9.43 3.58 1.61
N ILE A 80 9.98 2.62 2.33
CA ILE A 80 9.41 2.17 3.60
C ILE A 80 10.03 2.97 4.75
N GLU A 81 9.14 3.56 5.54
CA GLU A 81 9.49 4.21 6.80
C GLU A 81 8.76 3.58 7.98
N MET A 82 9.29 3.81 9.15
CA MET A 82 8.72 3.40 10.43
C MET A 82 8.72 4.56 11.43
N MET A 83 7.62 4.69 12.19
CA MET A 83 7.50 5.72 13.23
C MET A 83 6.77 5.19 14.47
N PRO A 84 6.84 5.92 15.61
CA PRO A 84 5.99 5.65 16.76
C PRO A 84 4.50 5.72 16.37
N ALA A 85 3.68 4.85 16.94
CA ALA A 85 2.25 4.75 16.64
C ALA A 85 1.43 6.02 16.96
N ASN A 86 1.91 6.82 17.89
CA ASN A 86 1.29 8.10 18.27
C ASN A 86 1.79 9.30 17.44
N GLY A 87 2.61 9.05 16.41
CA GLY A 87 3.26 10.07 15.60
C GLY A 87 4.66 10.42 16.08
N GLY A 88 5.37 11.23 15.32
CA GLY A 88 6.74 11.64 15.61
C GLY A 88 7.68 11.41 14.41
N PRO A 89 8.99 11.48 14.61
CA PRO A 89 9.96 11.30 13.54
C PRO A 89 9.88 9.89 12.97
N ALA A 90 9.71 9.80 11.64
CA ALA A 90 9.83 8.56 10.90
C ALA A 90 11.31 8.30 10.52
N LYS A 91 11.66 7.03 10.36
CA LYS A 91 12.97 6.57 9.93
C LYS A 91 12.85 5.75 8.68
N LEU A 92 13.72 6.00 7.70
CA LEU A 92 13.86 5.15 6.53
C LEU A 92 14.34 3.75 6.96
N ILE A 93 13.62 2.72 6.52
CA ILE A 93 13.91 1.31 6.79
C ILE A 93 14.34 0.59 5.51
N SER A 94 13.76 0.94 4.36
CA SER A 94 14.18 0.39 3.07
C SER A 94 15.53 0.95 2.62
N THR A 95 16.04 0.43 1.52
CA THR A 95 17.39 0.76 1.01
C THR A 95 17.54 2.20 0.49
N GLY A 96 16.43 2.92 0.30
CA GLY A 96 16.43 4.22 -0.40
C GLY A 96 16.62 4.10 -1.92
N LYS A 97 16.66 2.89 -2.46
CA LYS A 97 16.85 2.57 -3.89
C LYS A 97 15.63 1.82 -4.42
N GLY A 98 15.39 1.95 -5.74
CA GLY A 98 14.23 1.33 -6.38
C GLY A 98 12.93 1.89 -5.81
N ARG A 99 11.84 1.20 -6.07
CA ARG A 99 10.52 1.46 -5.51
C ARG A 99 10.17 0.37 -4.51
N THR A 100 9.53 0.73 -3.42
CA THR A 100 9.05 -0.23 -2.41
C THR A 100 7.54 -0.19 -2.29
N THR A 101 6.95 -1.25 -1.72
CA THR A 101 5.52 -1.31 -1.39
C THR A 101 5.25 -2.34 -0.29
N CYS A 102 4.06 -2.24 0.34
CA CYS A 102 3.45 -3.29 1.17
C CYS A 102 4.40 -3.89 2.21
N SER A 103 4.82 -3.10 3.16
CA SER A 103 5.62 -3.57 4.29
C SER A 103 4.75 -4.16 5.40
N TYR A 104 5.29 -5.08 6.17
CA TYR A 104 4.59 -5.69 7.31
C TYR A 104 5.57 -6.12 8.40
N PHE A 105 5.13 -6.13 9.68
CA PHE A 105 5.92 -6.69 10.77
C PHE A 105 5.84 -8.20 10.78
N LEU A 106 6.93 -8.89 11.12
CA LEU A 106 6.89 -10.27 11.53
C LEU A 106 6.55 -10.36 13.03
N LYS A 107 6.07 -11.54 13.43
CA LYS A 107 5.71 -11.81 14.83
C LYS A 107 6.88 -11.48 15.76
N GLY A 108 6.60 -10.70 16.80
CA GLY A 108 7.59 -10.25 17.77
C GLY A 108 8.27 -8.93 17.45
N ASP A 109 7.91 -8.29 16.30
CA ASP A 109 8.29 -6.93 15.92
C ASP A 109 9.79 -6.64 15.79
N GLN A 110 10.62 -7.70 15.75
CA GLN A 110 12.07 -7.57 15.57
C GLN A 110 12.48 -7.58 14.10
N GLU A 111 11.65 -8.15 13.24
CA GLU A 111 11.88 -8.25 11.81
C GLU A 111 10.67 -7.73 11.06
N ILE A 112 10.91 -7.31 9.82
CA ILE A 112 9.89 -6.80 8.88
C ILE A 112 10.06 -7.46 7.53
N ILE A 113 9.01 -7.39 6.71
CA ILE A 113 9.07 -7.68 5.28
C ILE A 113 8.60 -6.49 4.49
N TYR A 114 9.07 -6.36 3.26
CA TYR A 114 8.55 -5.40 2.27
C TYR A 114 8.90 -5.85 0.85
N ALA A 115 8.12 -5.41 -0.12
CA ALA A 115 8.44 -5.63 -1.52
C ALA A 115 9.28 -4.47 -2.08
N SER A 116 10.25 -4.78 -2.96
CA SER A 116 11.16 -3.78 -3.53
C SER A 116 11.67 -4.19 -4.90
N THR A 117 11.91 -3.19 -5.76
CA THR A 117 12.54 -3.35 -7.08
C THR A 117 14.05 -3.10 -7.06
N HIS A 118 14.67 -2.82 -5.90
CA HIS A 118 16.03 -2.26 -5.84
C HIS A 118 17.13 -3.15 -6.41
N GLU A 119 16.93 -4.48 -6.46
CA GLU A 119 17.87 -5.39 -7.09
C GLU A 119 17.67 -5.50 -8.61
N SER A 120 16.43 -5.39 -9.11
CA SER A 120 16.16 -5.32 -10.56
C SER A 120 16.56 -3.95 -11.13
N SER A 121 16.32 -2.86 -10.38
CA SER A 121 16.79 -1.52 -10.71
C SER A 121 16.93 -0.66 -9.46
N PRO A 122 18.07 0.03 -9.24
CA PRO A 122 18.22 0.99 -8.16
C PRO A 122 17.44 2.29 -8.40
N GLU A 123 17.01 2.55 -9.61
CA GLU A 123 16.23 3.73 -9.99
C GLU A 123 14.73 3.48 -9.79
N CYS A 124 13.98 4.59 -9.65
CA CYS A 124 12.52 4.50 -9.63
C CYS A 124 12.00 4.02 -10.99
N PRO A 125 11.16 2.99 -11.04
CA PRO A 125 10.55 2.56 -12.29
C PRO A 125 9.64 3.66 -12.85
N THR A 126 9.53 3.73 -14.17
CA THR A 126 8.61 4.66 -14.83
C THR A 126 7.17 4.37 -14.42
N PRO A 127 6.42 5.35 -13.92
CA PRO A 127 5.02 5.15 -13.58
C PRO A 127 4.20 4.66 -14.79
N PRO A 128 3.18 3.84 -14.60
CA PRO A 128 2.29 3.44 -15.68
C PRO A 128 1.51 4.64 -16.24
N ASP A 129 1.05 4.52 -17.48
CA ASP A 129 0.20 5.55 -18.10
C ASP A 129 -1.17 5.64 -17.38
N MET A 130 -1.42 6.79 -16.76
CA MET A 130 -2.66 7.11 -16.03
C MET A 130 -3.65 7.92 -16.89
N SER A 131 -3.39 8.15 -18.19
CA SER A 131 -4.23 9.00 -19.04
C SER A 131 -5.67 8.49 -19.22
N LYS A 132 -5.89 7.20 -19.02
CA LYS A 132 -7.20 6.54 -19.10
C LYS A 132 -7.79 6.15 -17.74
N GLY A 133 -7.27 6.71 -16.66
CA GLY A 133 -7.64 6.39 -15.29
C GLY A 133 -6.53 5.67 -14.54
N TYR A 134 -6.87 5.18 -13.33
CA TYR A 134 -5.89 4.46 -12.51
C TYR A 134 -5.43 3.18 -13.20
N ASN A 135 -4.11 3.05 -13.33
CA ASN A 135 -3.45 1.87 -13.87
C ASN A 135 -2.38 1.41 -12.86
N TRP A 136 -2.42 0.15 -12.50
CA TRP A 136 -1.49 -0.42 -11.54
C TRP A 136 -0.20 -0.87 -12.23
N GLY A 137 0.94 -0.40 -11.73
CA GLY A 137 2.25 -0.82 -12.23
C GLY A 137 2.66 -2.17 -11.67
N LEU A 138 2.65 -3.19 -12.50
CA LEU A 138 3.27 -4.49 -12.18
C LEU A 138 4.76 -4.37 -12.46
N PHE A 139 5.53 -3.98 -11.44
CA PHE A 139 6.99 -3.90 -11.53
C PHE A 139 7.62 -5.21 -11.05
N GLU A 140 8.89 -5.44 -11.38
CA GLU A 140 9.66 -6.57 -10.88
C GLU A 140 9.98 -6.38 -9.39
N TYR A 141 9.01 -6.67 -8.55
CA TYR A 141 9.16 -6.68 -7.11
C TYR A 141 9.60 -8.06 -6.63
N ASP A 142 10.51 -8.06 -5.68
CA ASP A 142 10.76 -9.19 -4.80
C ASP A 142 10.43 -8.83 -3.35
N ILE A 143 10.10 -9.83 -2.56
CA ILE A 143 9.87 -9.67 -1.13
C ILE A 143 11.20 -9.84 -0.39
N TYR A 144 11.51 -8.88 0.46
CA TYR A 144 12.69 -8.86 1.31
C TYR A 144 12.30 -8.92 2.77
N LYS A 145 13.17 -9.51 3.57
CA LYS A 145 13.08 -9.54 5.03
C LYS A 145 14.29 -8.82 5.61
N ALA A 146 14.07 -8.01 6.64
CA ALA A 146 15.12 -7.29 7.35
C ALA A 146 14.82 -7.23 8.85
N ASN A 147 15.80 -6.82 9.64
CA ASN A 147 15.53 -6.36 10.99
C ASN A 147 14.65 -5.10 10.96
N ALA A 148 13.95 -4.81 12.06
CA ALA A 148 13.08 -3.63 12.17
C ALA A 148 13.82 -2.29 12.04
N ASP A 149 15.14 -2.27 12.12
CA ASP A 149 16.00 -1.11 11.86
C ASP A 149 16.49 -1.00 10.40
N GLY A 150 16.10 -1.95 9.53
CA GLY A 150 16.51 -2.08 8.14
C GLY A 150 17.80 -2.87 7.90
N SER A 151 18.50 -3.28 8.95
CA SER A 151 19.71 -4.09 8.84
C SER A 151 19.42 -5.55 8.47
N ASN A 152 20.45 -6.33 8.12
CA ASN A 152 20.36 -7.76 7.78
C ASN A 152 19.33 -8.07 6.68
N LEU A 153 19.26 -7.20 5.67
CA LEU A 153 18.37 -7.36 4.54
C LEU A 153 18.68 -8.66 3.78
N ARG A 154 17.65 -9.45 3.51
CA ARG A 154 17.74 -10.68 2.71
C ARG A 154 16.53 -10.86 1.83
N LYS A 155 16.73 -11.38 0.64
CA LYS A 155 15.69 -11.69 -0.33
C LYS A 155 14.96 -12.98 0.04
N LEU A 156 13.63 -12.97 -0.02
CA LEU A 156 12.79 -14.15 0.22
C LEU A 156 12.24 -14.77 -1.05
N THR A 157 11.99 -13.95 -2.09
CA THR A 157 11.47 -14.40 -3.39
C THR A 157 12.47 -14.07 -4.48
N GLY A 158 12.28 -14.60 -5.69
CA GLY A 158 13.22 -14.38 -6.80
C GLY A 158 12.69 -14.92 -8.13
N ALA A 159 11.38 -15.16 -8.22
CA ALA A 159 10.76 -15.43 -9.51
C ALA A 159 10.70 -14.12 -10.33
N PRO A 160 10.87 -14.18 -11.67
CA PRO A 160 10.65 -13.00 -12.49
C PRO A 160 9.24 -12.44 -12.29
N GLY A 161 9.11 -11.11 -12.34
CA GLY A 161 7.84 -10.43 -12.30
C GLY A 161 7.44 -9.90 -10.92
N TYR A 162 6.15 -9.93 -10.63
CA TYR A 162 5.55 -9.29 -9.46
C TYR A 162 5.44 -10.27 -8.29
N ASP A 163 6.21 -10.01 -7.22
CA ASP A 163 6.07 -10.64 -5.90
C ASP A 163 5.87 -9.54 -4.85
N ALA A 164 4.64 -9.29 -4.39
CA ALA A 164 4.34 -8.21 -3.45
C ALA A 164 3.09 -8.48 -2.60
N GLU A 165 2.57 -7.45 -1.93
CA GLU A 165 1.37 -7.48 -1.09
C GLU A 165 1.44 -8.52 0.05
N ALA A 166 2.63 -8.68 0.60
CA ALA A 166 2.87 -9.68 1.62
C ALA A 166 2.30 -9.29 2.99
N THR A 167 1.56 -10.19 3.63
CA THR A 167 1.10 -10.10 5.02
C THR A 167 1.47 -11.33 5.82
N VAL A 168 1.44 -11.23 7.14
CA VAL A 168 1.99 -12.23 8.05
C VAL A 168 0.93 -12.81 8.95
N CYS A 169 0.93 -14.14 9.09
CA CYS A 169 0.12 -14.84 10.08
C CYS A 169 0.63 -14.55 11.50
N PRO A 170 -0.21 -14.04 12.41
CA PRO A 170 0.21 -13.75 13.79
C PRO A 170 0.49 -15.00 14.63
N VAL A 171 0.04 -16.19 14.21
CA VAL A 171 0.22 -17.44 14.95
C VAL A 171 1.56 -18.09 14.64
N ASP A 172 1.81 -18.40 13.37
CA ASP A 172 2.98 -19.19 12.93
C ASP A 172 4.04 -18.41 12.15
N GLY A 173 3.78 -17.12 11.85
CA GLY A 173 4.69 -16.26 11.12
C GLY A 173 4.76 -16.55 9.61
N SER A 174 3.92 -17.43 9.07
CA SER A 174 3.87 -17.68 7.64
C SER A 174 3.42 -16.43 6.88
N ILE A 175 3.87 -16.31 5.65
CA ILE A 175 3.65 -15.14 4.78
C ILE A 175 2.71 -15.55 3.66
N ILE A 176 1.66 -14.77 3.43
CA ILE A 176 0.83 -14.83 2.22
C ILE A 176 1.15 -13.61 1.35
N PHE A 177 1.23 -13.79 0.05
CA PHE A 177 1.60 -12.73 -0.88
C PHE A 177 1.01 -12.97 -2.27
N THR A 178 1.02 -11.94 -3.10
CA THR A 178 0.59 -11.98 -4.50
C THR A 178 1.79 -12.19 -5.40
N SER A 179 1.68 -13.10 -6.37
CA SER A 179 2.76 -13.41 -7.33
C SER A 179 2.19 -13.75 -8.70
N GLU A 180 2.87 -13.29 -9.75
CA GLU A 180 2.55 -13.65 -11.15
C GLU A 180 3.34 -14.87 -11.67
N ARG A 181 4.12 -15.56 -10.84
CA ARG A 181 4.99 -16.69 -11.21
C ARG A 181 4.27 -17.86 -11.88
N SER A 182 2.97 -17.98 -11.69
CA SER A 182 2.12 -19.00 -12.35
C SER A 182 1.53 -18.54 -13.67
N GLY A 183 1.84 -17.32 -14.14
CA GLY A 183 1.34 -16.72 -15.37
C GLY A 183 0.11 -15.83 -15.16
N ASP A 184 -0.38 -15.71 -13.94
CA ASP A 184 -1.43 -14.79 -13.49
C ASP A 184 -1.15 -14.35 -12.06
N LEU A 185 -1.79 -13.28 -11.60
CA LEU A 185 -1.66 -12.78 -10.23
C LEU A 185 -2.46 -13.64 -9.27
N GLU A 186 -1.77 -14.51 -8.56
CA GLU A 186 -2.33 -15.49 -7.66
C GLU A 186 -1.78 -15.36 -6.24
N LEU A 187 -2.53 -15.87 -5.26
CA LEU A 187 -2.06 -15.94 -3.89
C LEU A 187 -1.12 -17.12 -3.68
N TRP A 188 -0.02 -16.83 -3.02
CA TRP A 188 0.99 -17.80 -2.60
C TRP A 188 1.26 -17.69 -1.11
N ARG A 189 1.67 -18.78 -0.50
CA ARG A 189 2.08 -18.84 0.92
C ARG A 189 3.49 -19.42 1.01
N MET A 190 4.29 -18.87 1.94
CA MET A 190 5.61 -19.36 2.30
C MET A 190 5.83 -19.27 3.82
N ASP A 191 6.86 -19.92 4.32
CA ASP A 191 7.33 -19.75 5.70
C ASP A 191 7.98 -18.36 5.88
N ALA A 192 8.16 -17.94 7.12
CA ALA A 192 8.84 -16.68 7.48
C ALA A 192 10.27 -16.52 6.91
N ASN A 193 10.85 -17.57 6.37
CA ASN A 193 12.19 -17.59 5.76
C ASN A 193 12.18 -17.87 4.25
N GLY A 194 11.02 -17.84 3.61
CA GLY A 194 10.86 -18.05 2.16
C GLY A 194 10.71 -19.53 1.75
N GLY A 195 10.78 -20.47 2.71
CA GLY A 195 10.61 -21.91 2.43
C GLY A 195 9.15 -22.34 2.28
N ASN A 196 8.96 -23.61 1.90
CA ASN A 196 7.64 -24.26 1.80
C ASN A 196 6.62 -23.49 0.95
N LEU A 197 7.08 -22.99 -0.19
CA LEU A 197 6.27 -22.18 -1.12
C LEU A 197 5.11 -23.00 -1.67
N ARG A 198 3.88 -22.45 -1.59
CA ARG A 198 2.65 -23.09 -2.06
C ARG A 198 1.69 -22.10 -2.67
N GLN A 199 1.15 -22.41 -3.84
CA GLN A 199 0.06 -21.69 -4.48
C GLN A 199 -1.25 -21.96 -3.74
N LEU A 200 -2.06 -20.92 -3.54
CA LEU A 200 -3.36 -21.00 -2.85
C LEU A 200 -4.54 -20.78 -3.78
N THR A 201 -4.39 -19.94 -4.79
CA THR A 201 -5.42 -19.67 -5.81
C THR A 201 -4.91 -20.03 -7.20
N ASN A 202 -5.81 -20.36 -8.12
CA ASN A 202 -5.50 -20.67 -9.51
C ASN A 202 -6.75 -20.45 -10.37
N THR A 203 -7.21 -19.20 -10.43
CA THR A 203 -8.41 -18.83 -11.18
C THR A 203 -8.11 -17.59 -11.99
N PRO A 204 -8.39 -17.57 -13.32
CA PRO A 204 -8.07 -16.43 -14.17
C PRO A 204 -8.57 -15.09 -13.61
N GLY A 205 -7.69 -14.09 -13.59
CA GLY A 205 -7.90 -12.77 -13.02
C GLY A 205 -7.04 -12.52 -11.79
N TYR A 206 -7.12 -11.31 -11.26
CA TYR A 206 -6.34 -10.92 -10.09
C TYR A 206 -6.85 -11.57 -8.81
N ASP A 207 -5.97 -12.22 -8.07
CA ASP A 207 -6.12 -12.64 -6.68
C ASP A 207 -4.97 -12.05 -5.85
N GLY A 208 -5.27 -11.09 -4.95
CA GLY A 208 -4.22 -10.43 -4.19
C GLY A 208 -4.69 -9.60 -2.99
N GLY A 209 -3.74 -8.95 -2.32
CA GLY A 209 -4.00 -8.12 -1.14
C GLY A 209 -4.61 -8.91 0.02
N ALA A 210 -4.10 -10.09 0.30
CA ALA A 210 -4.68 -11.02 1.26
C ALA A 210 -4.25 -10.72 2.70
N PHE A 211 -5.17 -10.96 3.64
CA PHE A 211 -4.93 -10.91 5.08
C PHE A 211 -5.39 -12.18 5.76
N PHE A 212 -4.66 -12.61 6.77
CA PHE A 212 -5.07 -13.70 7.65
C PHE A 212 -6.08 -13.24 8.70
N SER A 213 -6.97 -14.17 9.11
CA SER A 213 -7.67 -14.04 10.41
C SER A 213 -6.67 -14.15 11.56
N GLN A 214 -7.06 -13.68 12.77
CA GLN A 214 -6.19 -13.71 13.95
C GLN A 214 -5.68 -15.10 14.32
N ASP A 215 -6.48 -16.13 14.05
CA ASP A 215 -6.14 -17.55 14.26
C ASP A 215 -5.49 -18.22 13.04
N CYS A 216 -5.30 -17.47 11.95
CA CYS A 216 -4.77 -17.91 10.67
C CYS A 216 -5.52 -19.08 10.00
N THR A 217 -6.74 -19.35 10.43
CA THR A 217 -7.58 -20.41 9.82
C THR A 217 -8.29 -19.95 8.56
N LYS A 218 -8.36 -18.64 8.34
CA LYS A 218 -9.03 -18.01 7.19
C LYS A 218 -8.16 -16.92 6.60
N ILE A 219 -8.39 -16.64 5.32
CA ILE A 219 -7.85 -15.49 4.60
C ILE A 219 -9.00 -14.70 3.95
N VAL A 220 -8.84 -13.40 3.87
CA VAL A 220 -9.65 -12.49 3.05
C VAL A 220 -8.75 -11.85 2.01
N TRP A 221 -9.22 -11.72 0.76
CA TRP A 221 -8.45 -11.11 -0.32
C TRP A 221 -9.37 -10.43 -1.33
N ARG A 222 -8.78 -9.64 -2.20
CA ARG A 222 -9.46 -9.07 -3.36
C ARG A 222 -9.32 -10.01 -4.55
N ALA A 223 -10.40 -10.18 -5.29
CA ALA A 223 -10.41 -10.95 -6.51
C ALA A 223 -11.11 -10.17 -7.62
N SER A 224 -10.51 -10.13 -8.82
CA SER A 224 -11.22 -9.72 -10.03
C SER A 224 -11.33 -10.90 -10.98
N ARG A 225 -12.46 -10.98 -11.69
CA ARG A 225 -12.70 -12.07 -12.63
C ARG A 225 -12.99 -11.48 -13.99
N PRO A 226 -12.41 -12.02 -15.08
CA PRO A 226 -12.78 -11.66 -16.44
C PRO A 226 -14.31 -11.79 -16.59
N GLN A 227 -14.95 -10.79 -17.15
CA GLN A 227 -16.34 -10.91 -17.56
C GLN A 227 -16.33 -11.77 -18.84
N GLY A 228 -17.01 -12.93 -18.81
CA GLY A 228 -17.20 -13.80 -19.95
C GLY A 228 -18.11 -13.21 -21.02
#